data_fda089c4f5fc950ac5892776df6b7133
#
_entry.id   fda089c4f5fc950ac5892776df6b7133
#
_cell.length_a   1.000
_cell.length_b   1.000
_cell.length_c   1.000
_cell.angle_alpha   90.00
_cell.angle_beta   90.00
_cell.angle_gamma   90.00
#
_symmetry.space_group_name_H-M   'P 1'
#
loop_
_entity.id
_entity.type
_entity.pdbx_description
1 polymer ?
#
loop_
_entity_poly.entity_id
_entity_poly.type
_entity_poly.pdbx_seq_one_letter_code
_entity_poly.pdbx_strand_id
1 'polypeptide(L)'
;MTSVIYCNIRGSIRIIPCLYLINTKRIICCNINIPLIILYHSRVNFNVFKCTLVIMQKRKDLIEVAKVFFKLGCIGFGGPAVHIAMMEEELVRKRNWLSHEHFLDLIGATNLIPGPNSTEMTMHCGHERAGWKGLIVAGICFILPAVIITAFFAYVYQQYGKLPQVEPFIYGIKPAIIAVIISLMISLGRKALKSIELGIIGVVSAVLALYGINEIYLLFGAGLIGVLIHLARTRKEKLQSLFPFVLLQISTSSSNTFNWKIFWIFLKVGSILYGSGYVLFAFLNTELVNTGMLNKQELIDAIAVGQFTPGPVFSSATFIGWQMAGMPGAIAATVGIFLPSFVFVTFLSPLIPKLRRSTTMSAFLDTVNIVSVAIILAVCVEMGKVSITDWKSILIAIVGFIVAMRFKKINSAFIVLGGAVFGYLLWLI
;
A
#
# COMPACT_ATOMS: atom_id res chain seq x y z
N MET A 1 -7.44 30.75 47.00
CA MET A 1 -6.26 30.91 46.14
C MET A 1 -6.43 30.05 44.89
N THR A 2 -6.52 30.67 43.75
CA THR A 2 -6.60 29.99 42.44
C THR A 2 -5.19 29.71 41.98
N SER A 3 -4.81 28.46 42.00
CA SER A 3 -3.52 28.05 41.43
C SER A 3 -3.73 27.70 39.94
N VAL A 4 -2.90 28.27 39.07
CA VAL A 4 -2.92 28.02 37.65
C VAL A 4 -1.88 26.92 37.36
N ILE A 5 -2.33 25.79 36.82
CA ILE A 5 -1.44 24.70 36.39
C ILE A 5 -1.25 24.82 34.90
N TYR A 6 -0.01 24.97 34.46
CA TYR A 6 0.38 24.95 33.05
C TYR A 6 0.51 23.51 32.59
N CYS A 7 -0.31 23.10 31.68
CA CYS A 7 -0.22 21.78 31.05
C CYS A 7 0.13 21.94 29.57
N ASN A 8 1.28 21.39 29.17
CA ASN A 8 1.68 21.38 27.78
C ASN A 8 1.08 20.15 27.09
N ILE A 9 0.01 20.38 26.33
CA ILE A 9 -0.65 19.35 25.52
C ILE A 9 -0.44 19.70 24.04
N ARG A 10 0.27 18.88 23.31
CA ARG A 10 0.55 19.06 21.87
C ARG A 10 1.32 20.32 21.49
N GLY A 11 2.36 20.69 22.25
CA GLY A 11 3.15 21.88 21.93
C GLY A 11 2.45 23.22 22.19
N SER A 12 1.24 23.22 22.72
CA SER A 12 0.50 24.40 23.14
C SER A 12 0.35 24.40 24.65
N ILE A 13 0.77 25.47 25.31
CA ILE A 13 0.53 25.67 26.73
C ILE A 13 -0.93 26.09 26.90
N ARG A 14 -1.76 25.22 27.47
CA ARG A 14 -3.13 25.59 27.85
C ARG A 14 -3.21 25.82 29.32
N ILE A 15 -3.81 26.95 29.70
CA ILE A 15 -4.11 27.33 31.07
C ILE A 15 -5.39 26.60 31.46
N ILE A 16 -5.28 25.67 32.42
CA ILE A 16 -6.45 24.99 32.99
C ILE A 16 -6.72 25.64 34.34
N PRO A 17 -7.84 26.34 34.51
CA PRO A 17 -8.21 26.88 35.83
C PRO A 17 -8.54 25.72 36.77
N CYS A 18 -7.72 25.57 37.83
CA CYS A 18 -8.01 24.67 38.92
C CYS A 18 -8.56 25.45 40.10
N LEU A 19 -9.79 25.14 40.49
CA LEU A 19 -10.40 25.69 41.69
C LEU A 19 -9.90 24.91 42.92
N TYR A 20 -9.15 25.56 43.78
CA TYR A 20 -8.67 24.98 45.05
C TYR A 20 -9.67 25.27 46.15
N LEU A 21 -10.41 24.28 46.62
CA LEU A 21 -11.29 24.39 47.78
C LEU A 21 -10.50 24.07 49.05
N ILE A 22 -10.28 25.11 49.87
CA ILE A 22 -9.37 25.11 51.04
C ILE A 22 -9.77 24.11 52.14
N ASN A 23 -11.02 23.64 52.16
CA ASN A 23 -11.52 22.84 53.30
C ASN A 23 -11.62 21.32 53.04
N THR A 24 -11.38 20.79 51.86
CA THR A 24 -11.64 19.36 51.59
C THR A 24 -10.45 18.60 51.01
N LYS A 25 -9.26 19.18 50.88
CA LYS A 25 -8.07 18.55 50.25
C LYS A 25 -8.37 17.82 48.92
N ARG A 26 -9.30 18.35 48.12
CA ARG A 26 -9.68 17.77 46.80
C ARG A 26 -9.35 18.74 45.67
N ILE A 27 -8.71 18.23 44.62
CA ILE A 27 -8.49 18.99 43.40
C ILE A 27 -9.53 18.51 42.39
N ILE A 28 -10.40 19.40 41.92
CA ILE A 28 -11.38 19.13 40.87
C ILE A 28 -10.87 19.82 39.60
N CYS A 29 -10.43 19.07 38.63
CA CYS A 29 -10.13 19.58 37.30
C CYS A 29 -11.41 19.58 36.45
N CYS A 30 -11.98 20.77 36.27
CA CYS A 30 -13.13 20.96 35.35
C CYS A 30 -12.62 20.91 33.90
N ASN A 31 -12.97 19.89 33.20
CA ASN A 31 -12.96 19.66 31.75
C ASN A 31 -12.34 18.32 31.27
N ILE A 32 -12.36 17.33 32.14
CA ILE A 32 -12.12 15.95 31.69
C ILE A 32 -13.32 15.15 32.22
N ASN A 33 -14.06 14.51 31.31
CA ASN A 33 -15.24 13.67 31.65
C ASN A 33 -14.86 12.39 32.41
N ILE A 34 -14.04 12.52 33.45
CA ILE A 34 -13.71 11.46 34.39
C ILE A 34 -13.72 12.10 35.77
N PRO A 35 -14.57 11.65 36.70
CA PRO A 35 -14.52 12.12 38.09
C PRO A 35 -13.29 11.49 38.76
N LEU A 36 -12.15 12.14 38.65
CA LEU A 36 -10.94 11.74 39.37
C LEU A 36 -10.96 12.44 40.72
N ILE A 37 -11.55 11.80 41.72
CA ILE A 37 -11.41 12.22 43.11
C ILE A 37 -10.05 11.72 43.60
N ILE A 38 -9.05 12.60 43.62
CA ILE A 38 -7.73 12.29 44.17
C ILE A 38 -7.75 12.80 45.62
N LEU A 39 -7.80 11.86 46.56
CA LEU A 39 -7.54 12.14 47.99
C LEU A 39 -6.02 12.40 48.14
N TYR A 40 -5.67 13.66 48.42
CA TYR A 40 -4.28 14.06 48.67
C TYR A 40 -3.86 13.58 50.06
N HIS A 41 -3.19 12.44 50.12
CA HIS A 41 -2.37 12.07 51.25
C HIS A 41 -0.94 12.49 50.97
N SER A 42 -0.33 13.17 51.87
CA SER A 42 0.82 14.08 51.83
C SER A 42 2.16 13.55 51.26
N ARG A 43 2.20 12.65 50.30
CA ARG A 43 3.41 12.21 49.56
C ARG A 43 3.12 11.59 48.18
N VAL A 44 2.10 12.04 47.45
CA VAL A 44 1.96 11.58 46.08
C VAL A 44 2.98 12.30 45.21
N ASN A 45 3.95 11.56 44.69
CA ASN A 45 5.02 12.07 43.85
C ASN A 45 4.40 12.62 42.55
N PHE A 46 4.43 13.94 42.36
CA PHE A 46 3.85 14.64 41.19
C PHE A 46 4.36 14.04 39.85
N ASN A 47 5.57 13.45 39.85
CA ASN A 47 6.13 12.74 38.72
C ASN A 47 5.37 11.45 38.35
N VAL A 48 4.83 10.72 39.33
CA VAL A 48 4.01 9.50 39.09
C VAL A 48 2.68 9.87 38.47
N PHE A 49 2.03 10.95 38.95
CA PHE A 49 0.78 11.43 38.37
C PHE A 49 0.94 11.91 36.93
N LYS A 50 1.99 12.68 36.66
CA LYS A 50 2.33 13.13 35.29
C LYS A 50 2.64 11.95 34.36
N CYS A 51 3.35 10.94 34.86
CA CYS A 51 3.67 9.71 34.11
C CYS A 51 2.40 8.92 33.79
N THR A 52 1.48 8.77 34.73
CA THR A 52 0.20 8.06 34.55
C THR A 52 -0.69 8.75 33.52
N LEU A 53 -0.81 10.08 33.57
CA LEU A 53 -1.56 10.85 32.56
C LEU A 53 -1.00 10.70 31.14
N VAL A 54 0.33 10.76 31.01
CA VAL A 54 1.00 10.55 29.71
C VAL A 54 0.76 9.14 29.17
N ILE A 55 0.81 8.12 30.03
CA ILE A 55 0.55 6.73 29.65
C ILE A 55 -0.91 6.55 29.21
N MET A 56 -1.86 7.13 29.97
CA MET A 56 -3.29 7.06 29.61
C MET A 56 -3.58 7.77 28.30
N GLN A 57 -2.96 8.92 28.04
CA GLN A 57 -3.11 9.63 26.76
C GLN A 57 -2.54 8.81 25.60
N LYS A 58 -1.32 8.27 25.74
CA LYS A 58 -0.71 7.40 24.71
C LYS A 58 -1.56 6.16 24.40
N ARG A 59 -2.20 5.56 25.42
CA ARG A 59 -3.10 4.42 25.23
C ARG A 59 -4.38 4.82 24.47
N LYS A 60 -4.95 5.99 24.76
CA LYS A 60 -6.11 6.53 24.02
C LYS A 60 -5.75 6.80 22.55
N ASP A 61 -4.59 7.41 22.30
CA ASP A 61 -4.12 7.69 20.95
C ASP A 61 -3.92 6.40 20.15
N LEU A 62 -3.37 5.33 20.74
CA LEU A 62 -3.22 4.03 20.09
C LEU A 62 -4.57 3.37 19.74
N ILE A 63 -5.54 3.43 20.65
CA ILE A 63 -6.88 2.88 20.38
C ILE A 63 -7.58 3.68 19.27
N GLU A 64 -7.40 4.99 19.25
CA GLU A 64 -7.94 5.85 18.20
C GLU A 64 -7.31 5.51 16.84
N VAL A 65 -5.98 5.34 16.78
CA VAL A 65 -5.23 4.89 15.61
C VAL A 65 -5.78 3.55 15.10
N ALA A 66 -5.92 2.56 15.99
CA ALA A 66 -6.44 1.25 15.62
C ALA A 66 -7.85 1.34 15.01
N LYS A 67 -8.77 2.06 15.64
CA LYS A 67 -10.17 2.21 15.16
C LYS A 67 -10.23 2.89 13.79
N VAL A 68 -9.44 3.96 13.61
CA VAL A 68 -9.44 4.72 12.35
C VAL A 68 -8.91 3.88 11.21
N PHE A 69 -7.75 3.25 11.37
CA PHE A 69 -7.13 2.51 10.28
C PHE A 69 -7.80 1.17 10.01
N PHE A 70 -8.38 0.52 11.02
CA PHE A 70 -9.23 -0.65 10.81
C PHE A 70 -10.47 -0.29 9.97
N LYS A 71 -11.15 0.83 10.31
CA LYS A 71 -12.28 1.34 9.51
C LYS A 71 -11.85 1.61 8.07
N LEU A 72 -10.74 2.34 7.87
CA LEU A 72 -10.23 2.63 6.52
C LEU A 72 -9.85 1.37 5.75
N GLY A 73 -9.28 0.36 6.41
CA GLY A 73 -8.99 -0.94 5.83
C GLY A 73 -10.24 -1.70 5.39
N CYS A 74 -11.36 -1.59 6.14
CA CYS A 74 -12.63 -2.23 5.78
C CYS A 74 -13.36 -1.57 4.61
N ILE A 75 -13.25 -0.24 4.45
CA ILE A 75 -14.05 0.52 3.47
C ILE A 75 -13.23 1.08 2.32
N GLY A 76 -11.91 0.89 2.34
CA GLY A 76 -10.97 1.41 1.35
C GLY A 76 -10.96 0.57 0.07
N PHE A 77 -11.92 0.77 -0.82
CA PHE A 77 -11.91 0.16 -2.15
C PHE A 77 -11.35 1.12 -3.20
N GLY A 78 -10.58 0.65 -4.18
CA GLY A 78 -10.19 1.43 -5.35
C GLY A 78 -8.71 1.83 -5.40
N GLY A 79 -7.87 1.21 -4.60
CA GLY A 79 -6.41 1.32 -4.68
C GLY A 79 -5.80 2.56 -4.00
N PRO A 80 -4.49 2.80 -4.17
CA PRO A 80 -3.72 3.74 -3.35
C PRO A 80 -4.24 5.19 -3.36
N ALA A 81 -4.70 5.68 -4.51
CA ALA A 81 -5.18 7.05 -4.64
C ALA A 81 -6.45 7.30 -3.81
N VAL A 82 -7.36 6.33 -3.78
CA VAL A 82 -8.58 6.40 -2.97
C VAL A 82 -8.25 6.33 -1.49
N HIS A 83 -7.32 5.43 -1.09
CA HIS A 83 -6.87 5.32 0.29
C HIS A 83 -6.28 6.63 0.80
N ILE A 84 -5.41 7.28 0.01
CA ILE A 84 -4.80 8.57 0.36
C ILE A 84 -5.88 9.65 0.51
N ALA A 85 -6.85 9.73 -0.42
CA ALA A 85 -7.94 10.69 -0.31
C ALA A 85 -8.82 10.46 0.93
N MET A 86 -9.10 9.19 1.28
CA MET A 86 -9.84 8.84 2.49
C MET A 86 -9.06 9.19 3.76
N MET A 87 -7.74 8.99 3.77
CA MET A 87 -6.88 9.39 4.89
C MET A 87 -6.84 10.90 5.03
N GLU A 88 -6.74 11.66 3.93
CA GLU A 88 -6.80 13.13 3.97
C GLU A 88 -8.10 13.61 4.61
N GLU A 89 -9.24 13.09 4.17
CA GLU A 89 -10.55 13.44 4.70
C GLU A 89 -10.67 13.10 6.19
N GLU A 90 -10.25 11.90 6.60
CA GLU A 90 -10.42 11.43 7.97
C GLU A 90 -9.39 12.05 8.94
N LEU A 91 -8.10 12.17 8.53
CA LEU A 91 -7.01 12.57 9.42
C LEU A 91 -6.74 14.08 9.41
N VAL A 92 -6.87 14.73 8.24
CA VAL A 92 -6.61 16.17 8.09
C VAL A 92 -7.90 16.95 8.35
N ARG A 93 -8.98 16.68 7.60
CA ARG A 93 -10.19 17.51 7.66
C ARG A 93 -11.05 17.24 8.90
N LYS A 94 -11.31 15.96 9.25
CA LYS A 94 -12.21 15.62 10.36
C LYS A 94 -11.53 15.62 11.72
N ARG A 95 -10.31 15.06 11.81
CA ARG A 95 -9.64 14.84 13.10
C ARG A 95 -8.53 15.84 13.41
N ASN A 96 -8.06 16.59 12.40
CA ASN A 96 -6.95 17.54 12.54
C ASN A 96 -5.71 16.92 13.21
N TRP A 97 -5.38 15.65 12.84
CA TRP A 97 -4.16 15.00 13.32
C TRP A 97 -2.92 15.61 12.68
N LEU A 98 -3.04 16.02 11.41
CA LEU A 98 -1.98 16.55 10.57
C LEU A 98 -2.45 17.82 9.88
N SER A 99 -1.54 18.75 9.60
CA SER A 99 -1.80 19.83 8.66
C SER A 99 -1.84 19.28 7.23
N HIS A 100 -2.52 19.98 6.32
CA HIS A 100 -2.56 19.59 4.91
C HIS A 100 -1.15 19.54 4.27
N GLU A 101 -0.31 20.53 4.58
CA GLU A 101 1.08 20.60 4.09
C GLU A 101 1.90 19.38 4.56
N HIS A 102 1.84 19.07 5.86
CA HIS A 102 2.56 17.92 6.40
C HIS A 102 2.05 16.59 5.82
N PHE A 103 0.75 16.48 5.57
CA PHE A 103 0.16 15.32 4.90
C PHE A 103 0.69 15.15 3.47
N LEU A 104 0.81 16.24 2.68
CA LEU A 104 1.42 16.21 1.35
C LEU A 104 2.91 15.84 1.41
N ASP A 105 3.61 16.28 2.46
CA ASP A 105 4.98 15.89 2.69
C ASP A 105 5.14 14.40 2.92
N LEU A 106 4.24 13.78 3.69
CA LEU A 106 4.23 12.33 3.90
C LEU A 106 3.92 11.56 2.62
N ILE A 107 3.02 12.06 1.75
CA ILE A 107 2.80 11.46 0.42
C ILE A 107 4.08 11.49 -0.41
N GLY A 108 4.80 12.61 -0.39
CA GLY A 108 6.10 12.70 -1.06
C GLY A 108 7.13 11.72 -0.49
N ALA A 109 7.04 11.44 0.80
CA ALA A 109 7.90 10.50 1.51
C ALA A 109 7.66 9.05 1.08
N THR A 110 6.41 8.62 1.02
CA THR A 110 6.05 7.24 0.63
C THR A 110 6.46 6.91 -0.81
N ASN A 111 6.52 7.89 -1.70
CA ASN A 111 7.01 7.69 -3.07
C ASN A 111 8.51 7.40 -3.16
N LEU A 112 9.28 7.65 -2.10
CA LEU A 112 10.73 7.39 -2.02
C LEU A 112 11.06 6.00 -1.48
N ILE A 113 10.08 5.30 -0.92
CA ILE A 113 10.21 4.00 -0.27
C ILE A 113 9.67 2.93 -1.22
N PRO A 114 10.33 1.75 -1.36
CA PRO A 114 9.74 0.64 -2.08
C PRO A 114 8.63 -0.02 -1.24
N GLY A 115 7.48 -0.28 -1.87
CA GLY A 115 6.36 -0.96 -1.22
C GLY A 115 4.98 -0.38 -1.55
N PRO A 116 3.93 -0.78 -0.82
CA PRO A 116 2.57 -0.29 -1.03
C PRO A 116 2.35 1.09 -0.43
N ASN A 117 2.49 2.16 -1.24
CA ASN A 117 2.40 3.57 -0.82
C ASN A 117 1.24 3.87 0.15
N SER A 118 0.06 3.27 -0.05
CA SER A 118 -1.08 3.51 0.85
C SER A 118 -0.87 2.92 2.25
N THR A 119 -0.23 1.76 2.34
CA THR A 119 0.09 1.12 3.62
C THR A 119 1.20 1.89 4.33
N GLU A 120 2.21 2.33 3.60
CA GLU A 120 3.29 3.16 4.14
C GLU A 120 2.76 4.50 4.64
N MET A 121 1.87 5.15 3.88
CA MET A 121 1.20 6.38 4.31
C MET A 121 0.42 6.16 5.62
N THR A 122 -0.27 5.03 5.73
CA THR A 122 -0.95 4.60 6.96
C THR A 122 0.02 4.51 8.14
N MET A 123 1.18 3.89 7.92
CA MET A 123 2.22 3.73 8.95
C MET A 123 2.81 5.08 9.36
N HIS A 124 3.10 5.97 8.40
CA HIS A 124 3.57 7.33 8.68
C HIS A 124 2.56 8.12 9.51
N CYS A 125 1.29 8.14 9.11
CA CYS A 125 0.24 8.83 9.87
C CYS A 125 0.07 8.24 11.28
N GLY A 126 0.18 6.93 11.42
CA GLY A 126 0.16 6.25 12.72
C GLY A 126 1.35 6.63 13.59
N HIS A 127 2.54 6.75 12.98
CA HIS A 127 3.75 7.21 13.67
C HIS A 127 3.60 8.65 14.18
N GLU A 128 3.12 9.57 13.37
CA GLU A 128 2.88 10.96 13.76
C GLU A 128 1.90 11.07 14.96
N ARG A 129 0.90 10.19 15.03
CA ARG A 129 -0.10 10.22 16.10
C ARG A 129 0.35 9.59 17.41
N ALA A 130 1.04 8.43 17.34
CA ALA A 130 1.34 7.61 18.53
C ALA A 130 2.75 7.00 18.52
N GLY A 131 3.67 7.56 17.73
CA GLY A 131 5.05 7.10 17.61
C GLY A 131 5.16 5.72 16.99
N TRP A 132 6.29 5.02 17.22
CA TRP A 132 6.56 3.73 16.58
C TRP A 132 5.51 2.64 16.86
N LYS A 133 4.85 2.67 18.04
CA LYS A 133 3.71 1.79 18.33
C LYS A 133 2.51 2.12 17.47
N GLY A 134 2.27 3.40 17.20
CA GLY A 134 1.25 3.87 16.28
C GLY A 134 1.49 3.42 14.84
N LEU A 135 2.74 3.42 14.39
CA LEU A 135 3.14 2.87 13.09
C LEU A 135 2.72 1.42 12.93
N ILE A 136 3.10 0.56 13.91
CA ILE A 136 2.79 -0.88 13.86
C ILE A 136 1.27 -1.11 13.91
N VAL A 137 0.58 -0.46 14.85
CA VAL A 137 -0.87 -0.62 15.02
C VAL A 137 -1.63 -0.15 13.79
N ALA A 138 -1.27 1.00 13.22
CA ALA A 138 -1.89 1.52 12.01
C ALA A 138 -1.72 0.57 10.82
N GLY A 139 -0.49 0.11 10.57
CA GLY A 139 -0.19 -0.82 9.48
C GLY A 139 -0.98 -2.13 9.62
N ILE A 140 -0.91 -2.77 10.79
CA ILE A 140 -1.62 -4.03 11.04
C ILE A 140 -3.14 -3.84 10.90
N CYS A 141 -3.72 -2.80 11.52
CA CYS A 141 -5.16 -2.57 11.47
C CYS A 141 -5.67 -2.24 10.06
N PHE A 142 -4.84 -1.60 9.22
CA PHE A 142 -5.21 -1.32 7.83
C PHE A 142 -5.11 -2.55 6.92
N ILE A 143 -4.11 -3.42 7.15
CA ILE A 143 -3.86 -4.62 6.35
C ILE A 143 -4.83 -5.76 6.72
N LEU A 144 -5.10 -5.94 8.02
CA LEU A 144 -5.81 -7.11 8.56
C LEU A 144 -7.19 -7.38 7.91
N PRO A 145 -8.08 -6.38 7.72
CA PRO A 145 -9.36 -6.62 7.05
C PRO A 145 -9.18 -7.18 5.63
N ALA A 146 -8.25 -6.61 4.86
CA ALA A 146 -7.94 -7.07 3.51
C ALA A 146 -7.45 -8.52 3.50
N VAL A 147 -6.53 -8.86 4.39
CA VAL A 147 -5.97 -10.22 4.51
C VAL A 147 -7.06 -11.24 4.85
N ILE A 148 -7.94 -10.94 5.80
CA ILE A 148 -9.04 -11.83 6.20
C ILE A 148 -10.01 -12.05 5.03
N ILE A 149 -10.44 -10.98 4.36
CA ILE A 149 -11.38 -11.06 3.24
C ILE A 149 -10.73 -11.82 2.05
N THR A 150 -9.47 -11.51 1.75
CA THR A 150 -8.73 -12.18 0.68
C THR A 150 -8.51 -13.68 0.98
N ALA A 151 -8.19 -14.03 2.22
CA ALA A 151 -8.05 -15.42 2.64
C ALA A 151 -9.40 -16.18 2.54
N PHE A 152 -10.50 -15.52 2.91
CA PHE A 152 -11.83 -16.08 2.73
C PHE A 152 -12.14 -16.37 1.26
N PHE A 153 -11.89 -15.39 0.36
CA PHE A 153 -12.08 -15.62 -1.07
C PHE A 153 -11.12 -16.68 -1.63
N ALA A 154 -9.90 -16.77 -1.13
CA ALA A 154 -8.96 -17.81 -1.52
C ALA A 154 -9.45 -19.21 -1.15
N TYR A 155 -10.00 -19.36 0.06
CA TYR A 155 -10.66 -20.61 0.50
C TYR A 155 -11.86 -20.95 -0.38
N VAL A 156 -12.77 -20.00 -0.62
CA VAL A 156 -13.95 -20.21 -1.47
C VAL A 156 -13.53 -20.57 -2.90
N TYR A 157 -12.55 -19.88 -3.45
CA TYR A 157 -12.01 -20.18 -4.78
C TYR A 157 -11.41 -21.59 -4.86
N GLN A 158 -10.67 -22.01 -3.84
CA GLN A 158 -10.09 -23.36 -3.81
C GLN A 158 -11.16 -24.46 -3.78
N GLN A 159 -12.28 -24.22 -3.08
CA GLN A 159 -13.36 -25.20 -2.95
C GLN A 159 -14.31 -25.19 -4.15
N TYR A 160 -14.64 -24.03 -4.69
CA TYR A 160 -15.74 -23.85 -5.63
C TYR A 160 -15.30 -23.24 -6.98
N GLY A 161 -14.10 -22.70 -7.10
CA GLY A 161 -13.64 -21.97 -8.29
C GLY A 161 -13.59 -22.80 -9.57
N LYS A 162 -13.52 -24.14 -9.44
CA LYS A 162 -13.53 -25.09 -10.58
C LYS A 162 -14.92 -25.66 -10.90
N LEU A 163 -15.95 -25.18 -10.22
CA LEU A 163 -17.31 -25.64 -10.51
C LEU A 163 -17.84 -25.03 -11.83
N PRO A 164 -18.50 -25.83 -12.69
CA PRO A 164 -19.04 -25.33 -13.96
C PRO A 164 -19.99 -24.13 -13.80
N GLN A 165 -20.69 -24.03 -12.67
CA GLN A 165 -21.59 -22.91 -12.38
C GLN A 165 -20.86 -21.60 -12.06
N VAL A 166 -19.60 -21.66 -11.63
CA VAL A 166 -18.79 -20.49 -11.26
C VAL A 166 -17.96 -20.00 -12.46
N GLU A 167 -17.64 -20.90 -13.38
CA GLU A 167 -16.83 -20.61 -14.57
C GLU A 167 -17.31 -19.41 -15.39
N PRO A 168 -18.62 -19.22 -15.68
CA PRO A 168 -19.11 -18.09 -16.45
C PRO A 168 -18.86 -16.73 -15.77
N PHE A 169 -18.88 -16.68 -14.43
CA PHE A 169 -18.57 -15.47 -13.69
C PHE A 169 -17.08 -15.14 -13.76
N ILE A 170 -16.22 -16.14 -13.56
CA ILE A 170 -14.77 -16.00 -13.65
C ILE A 170 -14.37 -15.60 -15.08
N TYR A 171 -15.01 -16.17 -16.10
CA TYR A 171 -14.83 -15.81 -17.49
C TYR A 171 -15.05 -14.31 -17.75
N GLY A 172 -16.12 -13.72 -17.21
CA GLY A 172 -16.41 -12.29 -17.37
C GLY A 172 -15.52 -11.37 -16.54
N ILE A 173 -15.04 -11.83 -15.39
CA ILE A 173 -14.15 -11.08 -14.49
C ILE A 173 -12.81 -10.76 -15.18
N LYS A 174 -12.18 -11.71 -15.87
CA LYS A 174 -10.83 -11.61 -16.42
C LYS A 174 -10.65 -10.49 -17.43
N PRO A 175 -11.44 -10.38 -18.52
CA PRO A 175 -11.31 -9.28 -19.47
C PRO A 175 -11.66 -7.92 -18.84
N ALA A 176 -12.62 -7.88 -17.91
CA ALA A 176 -12.98 -6.65 -17.20
C ALA A 176 -11.81 -6.10 -16.35
N ILE A 177 -11.05 -6.98 -15.67
CA ILE A 177 -9.88 -6.58 -14.89
C ILE A 177 -8.77 -6.02 -15.77
N ILE A 178 -8.46 -6.68 -16.88
CA ILE A 178 -7.45 -6.20 -17.82
C ILE A 178 -7.82 -4.81 -18.31
N ALA A 179 -9.10 -4.58 -18.64
CA ALA A 179 -9.61 -3.28 -19.03
C ALA A 179 -9.44 -2.22 -17.94
N VAL A 180 -9.73 -2.56 -16.68
CA VAL A 180 -9.52 -1.68 -15.53
C VAL A 180 -8.03 -1.34 -15.37
N ILE A 181 -7.14 -2.34 -15.39
CA ILE A 181 -5.70 -2.11 -15.23
C ILE A 181 -5.17 -1.22 -16.34
N ILE A 182 -5.53 -1.46 -17.60
CA ILE A 182 -5.11 -0.63 -18.73
C ILE A 182 -5.60 0.82 -18.54
N SER A 183 -6.85 1.03 -18.12
CA SER A 183 -7.38 2.38 -17.87
C SER A 183 -6.60 3.13 -16.78
N LEU A 184 -6.20 2.44 -15.73
CA LEU A 184 -5.37 2.98 -14.64
C LEU A 184 -3.95 3.28 -15.14
N MET A 185 -3.38 2.39 -15.97
CA MET A 185 -2.04 2.59 -16.53
C MET A 185 -1.99 3.81 -17.46
N ILE A 186 -3.03 4.06 -18.25
CA ILE A 186 -3.13 5.28 -19.05
C ILE A 186 -3.11 6.54 -18.15
N SER A 187 -3.83 6.49 -17.04
CA SER A 187 -3.86 7.60 -16.07
C SER A 187 -2.51 7.82 -15.39
N LEU A 188 -1.85 6.74 -14.97
CA LEU A 188 -0.52 6.77 -14.34
C LEU A 188 0.56 7.16 -15.35
N GLY A 189 0.50 6.62 -16.57
CA GLY A 189 1.44 6.92 -17.65
C GLY A 189 1.44 8.42 -18.01
N ARG A 190 0.28 9.04 -18.08
CA ARG A 190 0.18 10.49 -18.29
C ARG A 190 0.88 11.32 -17.21
N LYS A 191 0.89 10.85 -15.98
CA LYS A 191 1.59 11.51 -14.85
C LYS A 191 3.09 11.21 -14.84
N ALA A 192 3.48 9.99 -15.25
CA ALA A 192 4.87 9.55 -15.29
C ALA A 192 5.62 10.13 -16.50
N LEU A 193 4.92 10.40 -17.61
CA LEU A 193 5.49 10.95 -18.85
C LEU A 193 5.76 12.45 -18.69
N LYS A 194 6.90 12.80 -18.10
CA LYS A 194 7.32 14.16 -17.87
C LYS A 194 8.21 14.73 -18.98
N SER A 195 8.84 13.88 -19.80
CA SER A 195 9.71 14.25 -20.90
C SER A 195 9.68 13.21 -22.03
N ILE A 196 10.07 13.60 -23.23
CA ILE A 196 10.17 12.69 -24.40
C ILE A 196 11.15 11.56 -24.14
N GLU A 197 12.23 11.83 -23.44
CA GLU A 197 13.27 10.83 -23.11
C GLU A 197 12.72 9.75 -22.18
N LEU A 198 11.94 10.12 -21.15
CA LEU A 198 11.24 9.17 -20.32
C LEU A 198 10.26 8.33 -21.15
N GLY A 199 9.61 8.94 -22.14
CA GLY A 199 8.76 8.22 -23.09
C GLY A 199 9.52 7.17 -23.89
N ILE A 200 10.68 7.52 -24.43
CA ILE A 200 11.55 6.58 -25.17
C ILE A 200 11.99 5.44 -24.26
N ILE A 201 12.47 5.73 -23.05
CA ILE A 201 12.87 4.71 -22.07
C ILE A 201 11.68 3.78 -21.73
N GLY A 202 10.48 4.35 -21.56
CA GLY A 202 9.26 3.57 -21.30
C GLY A 202 8.93 2.63 -22.46
N VAL A 203 8.93 3.11 -23.71
CA VAL A 203 8.65 2.28 -24.89
C VAL A 203 9.70 1.17 -25.05
N VAL A 204 10.98 1.50 -24.93
CA VAL A 204 12.06 0.51 -25.00
C VAL A 204 11.89 -0.56 -23.92
N SER A 205 11.59 -0.13 -22.68
CA SER A 205 11.36 -1.07 -21.57
C SER A 205 10.14 -1.95 -21.79
N ALA A 206 9.05 -1.43 -22.37
CA ALA A 206 7.86 -2.22 -22.71
C ALA A 206 8.20 -3.30 -23.76
N VAL A 207 8.94 -2.94 -24.80
CA VAL A 207 9.37 -3.88 -25.83
C VAL A 207 10.28 -4.96 -25.24
N LEU A 208 11.28 -4.59 -24.43
CA LEU A 208 12.17 -5.52 -23.77
C LEU A 208 11.45 -6.45 -22.78
N ALA A 209 10.43 -5.94 -22.08
CA ALA A 209 9.58 -6.77 -21.22
C ALA A 209 8.78 -7.80 -22.02
N LEU A 210 8.25 -7.43 -23.19
CA LEU A 210 7.56 -8.36 -24.09
C LEU A 210 8.49 -9.44 -24.67
N TYR A 211 9.79 -9.17 -24.78
CA TYR A 211 10.81 -10.17 -25.13
C TYR A 211 11.23 -11.04 -23.93
N GLY A 212 10.62 -10.87 -22.75
CA GLY A 212 10.87 -11.70 -21.58
C GLY A 212 12.10 -11.32 -20.77
N ILE A 213 12.63 -10.10 -20.95
CA ILE A 213 13.70 -9.62 -20.07
C ILE A 213 13.11 -9.37 -18.68
N ASN A 214 13.82 -9.86 -17.65
CA ASN A 214 13.37 -9.77 -16.26
C ASN A 214 13.13 -8.32 -15.85
N GLU A 215 11.96 -8.08 -15.27
CA GLU A 215 11.43 -6.75 -14.91
C GLU A 215 12.32 -6.03 -13.90
N ILE A 216 13.03 -6.77 -13.03
CA ILE A 216 13.95 -6.21 -12.04
C ILE A 216 15.12 -5.52 -12.76
N TYR A 217 15.69 -6.18 -13.75
CA TYR A 217 16.79 -5.58 -14.52
C TYR A 217 16.33 -4.37 -15.34
N LEU A 218 15.12 -4.43 -15.89
CA LEU A 218 14.53 -3.30 -16.61
C LEU A 218 14.31 -2.11 -15.67
N LEU A 219 13.75 -2.35 -14.51
CA LEU A 219 13.42 -1.28 -13.55
C LEU A 219 14.68 -0.56 -13.05
N PHE A 220 15.65 -1.32 -12.53
CA PHE A 220 16.86 -0.74 -11.96
C PHE A 220 17.85 -0.29 -13.03
N GLY A 221 17.97 -1.01 -14.14
CA GLY A 221 18.81 -0.61 -15.27
C GLY A 221 18.33 0.72 -15.87
N ALA A 222 17.05 0.85 -16.14
CA ALA A 222 16.49 2.10 -16.63
C ALA A 222 16.59 3.23 -15.59
N GLY A 223 16.36 2.94 -14.31
CA GLY A 223 16.57 3.91 -13.23
C GLY A 223 18.00 4.45 -13.22
N LEU A 224 18.99 3.58 -13.38
CA LEU A 224 20.41 3.96 -13.50
C LEU A 224 20.66 4.83 -14.75
N ILE A 225 20.08 4.46 -15.90
CA ILE A 225 20.16 5.25 -17.13
C ILE A 225 19.58 6.66 -16.91
N GLY A 226 18.43 6.78 -16.22
CA GLY A 226 17.83 8.08 -15.87
C GLY A 226 18.76 8.94 -15.02
N VAL A 227 19.44 8.33 -14.04
CA VAL A 227 20.46 9.01 -13.22
C VAL A 227 21.64 9.47 -14.10
N LEU A 228 22.16 8.61 -14.98
CA LEU A 228 23.29 8.95 -15.86
C LEU A 228 22.95 10.10 -16.81
N ILE A 229 21.74 10.10 -17.39
CA ILE A 229 21.27 11.21 -18.23
C ILE A 229 21.19 12.51 -17.42
N HIS A 230 20.65 12.44 -16.20
CA HIS A 230 20.57 13.60 -15.30
C HIS A 230 21.97 14.15 -14.95
N LEU A 231 22.92 13.29 -14.58
CA LEU A 231 24.30 13.67 -14.27
C LEU A 231 25.06 14.25 -15.46
N ALA A 232 24.84 13.70 -16.66
CA ALA A 232 25.44 14.24 -17.88
C ALA A 232 24.97 15.68 -18.19
N ARG A 233 23.73 16.03 -17.80
CA ARG A 233 23.18 17.36 -17.99
C ARG A 233 23.60 18.36 -16.91
N THR A 234 23.71 17.90 -15.67
CA THR A 234 23.96 18.73 -14.48
C THR A 234 25.44 18.79 -14.12
N ARG A 235 26.37 18.97 -15.03
CA ARG A 235 27.85 18.97 -14.91
C ARG A 235 28.50 19.49 -13.60
N LYS A 236 27.75 19.80 -12.53
CA LYS A 236 28.22 20.50 -11.32
C LYS A 236 27.79 19.96 -9.95
N GLU A 237 27.01 18.91 -9.85
CA GLU A 237 26.66 18.39 -8.53
C GLU A 237 27.52 17.16 -8.19
N LYS A 238 28.31 17.32 -7.10
CA LYS A 238 29.12 16.23 -6.53
C LYS A 238 28.25 15.02 -6.24
N LEU A 239 28.72 13.86 -6.67
CA LEU A 239 28.19 12.51 -6.39
C LEU A 239 28.11 12.23 -4.87
N GLN A 240 27.21 12.87 -4.14
CA GLN A 240 27.14 12.69 -2.69
C GLN A 240 26.01 11.80 -2.20
N SER A 241 25.30 11.10 -3.09
CA SER A 241 24.27 10.16 -2.65
C SER A 241 24.00 9.04 -3.65
N LEU A 242 25.04 8.32 -4.02
CA LEU A 242 24.88 6.95 -4.45
C LEU A 242 24.67 6.12 -3.19
N PHE A 243 23.42 5.92 -2.80
CA PHE A 243 23.09 4.84 -1.90
C PHE A 243 23.54 3.55 -2.59
N PRO A 244 24.32 2.70 -1.93
CA PRO A 244 24.53 1.35 -2.43
C PRO A 244 23.17 0.64 -2.36
N PHE A 245 22.46 0.58 -3.49
CA PHE A 245 21.46 -0.45 -3.68
C PHE A 245 22.21 -1.77 -3.62
N VAL A 246 22.33 -2.30 -2.42
CA VAL A 246 22.69 -3.69 -2.24
C VAL A 246 21.55 -4.47 -2.89
N LEU A 247 21.77 -4.86 -4.15
CA LEU A 247 21.04 -5.95 -4.77
C LEU A 247 21.27 -7.15 -3.87
N LEU A 248 20.39 -7.35 -2.91
CA LEU A 248 20.28 -8.59 -2.17
C LEU A 248 19.84 -9.64 -3.20
N GLN A 249 20.81 -10.14 -3.97
CA GLN A 249 20.70 -11.44 -4.59
C GLN A 249 20.71 -12.44 -3.43
N ILE A 250 19.54 -12.59 -2.80
CA ILE A 250 19.31 -13.72 -1.92
C ILE A 250 19.14 -14.90 -2.86
N SER A 251 20.27 -15.54 -3.16
CA SER A 251 20.28 -16.88 -3.70
C SER A 251 19.53 -17.73 -2.69
N THR A 252 18.33 -18.17 -3.04
CA THR A 252 17.53 -19.07 -2.21
C THR A 252 18.25 -20.40 -2.17
N SER A 253 19.18 -20.52 -1.25
CA SER A 253 19.73 -21.81 -0.84
C SER A 253 18.57 -22.65 -0.32
N SER A 254 18.45 -23.83 -0.88
CA SER A 254 17.44 -24.84 -0.62
C SER A 254 17.23 -25.07 0.88
N SER A 255 16.27 -24.39 1.47
CA SER A 255 15.75 -24.75 2.79
C SER A 255 14.45 -25.53 2.63
N ASN A 256 14.39 -26.68 3.29
CA ASN A 256 13.49 -27.81 3.08
C ASN A 256 12.00 -27.60 3.42
N THR A 257 11.49 -26.38 3.53
CA THR A 257 10.06 -26.13 3.70
C THR A 257 9.55 -25.17 2.65
N PHE A 258 8.59 -25.65 1.85
CA PHE A 258 7.94 -24.90 0.78
C PHE A 258 7.41 -23.53 1.23
N ASN A 259 6.89 -23.43 2.46
CA ASN A 259 6.41 -22.17 3.05
C ASN A 259 7.50 -21.13 3.24
N TRP A 260 8.74 -21.53 3.54
CA TRP A 260 9.87 -20.61 3.66
C TRP A 260 10.30 -20.03 2.32
N LYS A 261 10.19 -20.83 1.25
CA LYS A 261 10.42 -20.35 -0.12
C LYS A 261 9.38 -19.30 -0.53
N ILE A 262 8.10 -19.51 -0.20
CA ILE A 262 7.03 -18.53 -0.42
C ILE A 262 7.35 -17.23 0.32
N PHE A 263 7.67 -17.27 1.60
CA PHE A 263 8.05 -16.10 2.39
C PHE A 263 9.16 -15.29 1.73
N TRP A 264 10.24 -15.93 1.29
CA TRP A 264 11.39 -15.26 0.68
C TRP A 264 11.06 -14.63 -0.67
N ILE A 265 10.25 -15.29 -1.51
CA ILE A 265 9.79 -14.73 -2.78
C ILE A 265 9.01 -13.43 -2.53
N PHE A 266 8.04 -13.47 -1.63
CA PHE A 266 7.23 -12.30 -1.34
C PHE A 266 8.01 -11.21 -0.59
N LEU A 267 8.97 -11.56 0.26
CA LEU A 267 9.88 -10.62 0.89
C LEU A 267 10.75 -9.89 -0.16
N LYS A 268 11.31 -10.63 -1.11
CA LYS A 268 12.08 -10.08 -2.24
C LYS A 268 11.22 -9.11 -3.03
N VAL A 269 10.03 -9.53 -3.45
CA VAL A 269 9.12 -8.70 -4.22
C VAL A 269 8.73 -7.44 -3.45
N GLY A 270 8.30 -7.55 -2.18
CA GLY A 270 7.95 -6.42 -1.34
C GLY A 270 9.09 -5.42 -1.08
N SER A 271 10.35 -5.91 -1.12
CA SER A 271 11.55 -5.07 -0.92
C SER A 271 11.98 -4.28 -2.15
N ILE A 272 11.61 -4.74 -3.35
CA ILE A 272 12.11 -4.18 -4.63
C ILE A 272 11.05 -3.33 -5.32
N LEU A 273 9.79 -3.49 -4.96
CA LEU A 273 8.66 -2.94 -5.67
C LEU A 273 8.55 -1.42 -5.51
N TYR A 274 8.84 -0.70 -6.60
CA TYR A 274 8.67 0.75 -6.71
C TYR A 274 7.53 1.10 -7.67
N GLY A 275 6.90 2.26 -7.47
CA GLY A 275 5.92 2.82 -8.38
C GLY A 275 4.49 2.46 -8.01
N SER A 276 3.80 1.71 -8.86
CA SER A 276 2.40 1.33 -8.61
C SER A 276 2.28 -0.07 -8.00
N GLY A 277 1.33 -0.26 -7.08
CA GLY A 277 1.00 -1.58 -6.55
C GLY A 277 0.67 -2.64 -7.60
N TYR A 278 0.38 -2.23 -8.83
CA TYR A 278 0.14 -3.14 -9.97
C TYR A 278 1.41 -3.77 -10.54
N VAL A 279 2.59 -3.18 -10.29
CA VAL A 279 3.88 -3.78 -10.66
C VAL A 279 4.11 -5.11 -9.95
N LEU A 280 3.45 -5.30 -8.79
CA LEU A 280 3.43 -6.57 -8.07
C LEU A 280 3.13 -7.74 -9.00
N PHE A 281 2.17 -7.60 -9.90
CA PHE A 281 1.74 -8.70 -10.77
C PHE A 281 2.77 -9.05 -11.83
N ALA A 282 3.55 -8.08 -12.30
CA ALA A 282 4.67 -8.32 -13.19
C ALA A 282 5.76 -9.15 -12.49
N PHE A 283 6.17 -8.73 -11.31
CA PHE A 283 7.15 -9.48 -10.52
C PHE A 283 6.68 -10.88 -10.16
N LEU A 284 5.39 -11.04 -9.82
CA LEU A 284 4.84 -12.36 -9.50
C LEU A 284 4.72 -13.25 -10.75
N ASN A 285 4.48 -12.67 -11.93
CA ASN A 285 4.54 -13.42 -13.19
C ASN A 285 5.94 -14.02 -13.39
N THR A 286 6.98 -13.21 -13.21
CA THR A 286 8.37 -13.68 -13.35
C THR A 286 8.79 -14.66 -12.25
N GLU A 287 8.49 -14.35 -10.98
CA GLU A 287 8.96 -15.16 -9.84
C GLU A 287 8.15 -16.45 -9.63
N LEU A 288 6.87 -16.49 -10.03
CA LEU A 288 5.99 -17.63 -9.76
C LEU A 288 5.52 -18.35 -11.02
N VAL A 289 5.10 -17.60 -12.06
CA VAL A 289 4.55 -18.22 -13.27
C VAL A 289 5.67 -18.75 -14.17
N ASN A 290 6.69 -17.95 -14.46
CA ASN A 290 7.81 -18.38 -15.29
C ASN A 290 8.65 -19.49 -14.63
N THR A 291 8.59 -19.63 -13.30
CA THR A 291 9.24 -20.72 -12.57
C THR A 291 8.36 -21.96 -12.41
N GLY A 292 7.12 -21.94 -12.93
CA GLY A 292 6.17 -23.05 -12.85
C GLY A 292 5.58 -23.29 -11.48
N MET A 293 5.73 -22.37 -10.51
CA MET A 293 5.18 -22.49 -9.17
C MET A 293 3.70 -22.09 -9.07
N LEU A 294 3.21 -21.29 -10.02
CA LEU A 294 1.82 -20.82 -10.11
C LEU A 294 1.39 -20.83 -11.58
N ASN A 295 0.12 -21.16 -11.84
CA ASN A 295 -0.43 -21.04 -13.17
C ASN A 295 -0.75 -19.57 -13.49
N LYS A 296 -0.56 -19.14 -14.75
CA LYS A 296 -0.87 -17.78 -15.23
C LYS A 296 -2.33 -17.41 -14.97
N GLN A 297 -3.24 -18.37 -15.09
CA GLN A 297 -4.64 -18.22 -14.82
C GLN A 297 -4.91 -17.88 -13.33
N GLU A 298 -4.27 -18.60 -12.43
CA GLU A 298 -4.39 -18.38 -10.97
C GLU A 298 -3.83 -17.00 -10.56
N LEU A 299 -2.80 -16.51 -11.25
CA LEU A 299 -2.30 -15.16 -11.04
C LEU A 299 -3.34 -14.11 -11.46
N ILE A 300 -4.01 -14.28 -12.61
CA ILE A 300 -5.09 -13.39 -13.06
C ILE A 300 -6.24 -13.39 -12.06
N ASP A 301 -6.62 -14.55 -11.56
CA ASP A 301 -7.70 -14.70 -10.57
C ASP A 301 -7.31 -14.04 -9.23
N ALA A 302 -6.04 -14.14 -8.83
CA ALA A 302 -5.51 -13.43 -7.65
C ALA A 302 -5.57 -11.91 -7.80
N ILE A 303 -5.26 -11.39 -8.99
CA ILE A 303 -5.41 -9.96 -9.31
C ILE A 303 -6.87 -9.55 -9.18
N ALA A 304 -7.78 -10.39 -9.70
CA ALA A 304 -9.21 -10.18 -9.60
C ALA A 304 -9.65 -9.98 -8.16
N VAL A 305 -9.34 -10.93 -7.32
CA VAL A 305 -9.69 -10.90 -5.90
C VAL A 305 -9.12 -9.65 -5.24
N GLY A 306 -7.86 -9.29 -5.53
CA GLY A 306 -7.24 -8.08 -5.00
C GLY A 306 -7.92 -6.77 -5.44
N GLN A 307 -8.63 -6.76 -6.58
CA GLN A 307 -9.31 -5.55 -7.08
C GLN A 307 -10.66 -5.29 -6.38
N PHE A 308 -11.37 -6.30 -5.99
CA PHE A 308 -12.64 -6.14 -5.28
C PHE A 308 -12.56 -6.38 -3.77
N THR A 309 -11.37 -6.63 -3.25
CA THR A 309 -11.12 -6.66 -1.82
C THR A 309 -10.82 -5.25 -1.30
N PRO A 310 -11.44 -4.78 -0.20
CA PRO A 310 -11.05 -3.50 0.41
C PRO A 310 -9.64 -3.58 0.98
N GLY A 311 -8.95 -2.43 1.05
CA GLY A 311 -7.60 -2.34 1.60
C GLY A 311 -6.50 -2.46 0.55
N PRO A 312 -5.24 -2.74 0.96
CA PRO A 312 -4.11 -2.70 0.04
C PRO A 312 -4.14 -3.84 -0.98
N VAL A 313 -3.90 -3.51 -2.26
CA VAL A 313 -3.84 -4.49 -3.38
C VAL A 313 -2.82 -5.60 -3.13
N PHE A 314 -1.80 -5.34 -2.34
CA PHE A 314 -0.80 -6.32 -1.91
C PHE A 314 -1.38 -7.51 -1.12
N SER A 315 -2.61 -7.40 -0.62
CA SER A 315 -3.32 -8.54 -0.02
C SER A 315 -3.54 -9.69 -1.02
N SER A 316 -3.44 -9.46 -2.34
CA SER A 316 -3.40 -10.53 -3.36
C SER A 316 -2.32 -11.57 -3.05
N ALA A 317 -1.23 -11.20 -2.37
CA ALA A 317 -0.22 -12.12 -1.89
C ALA A 317 -0.80 -13.21 -0.97
N THR A 318 -1.77 -12.85 -0.12
CA THR A 318 -2.49 -13.79 0.75
C THR A 318 -3.22 -14.85 -0.07
N PHE A 319 -3.91 -14.41 -1.13
CA PHE A 319 -4.62 -15.32 -2.04
C PHE A 319 -3.64 -16.29 -2.71
N ILE A 320 -2.56 -15.76 -3.28
CA ILE A 320 -1.56 -16.58 -3.99
C ILE A 320 -0.91 -17.57 -3.02
N GLY A 321 -0.48 -17.10 -1.85
CA GLY A 321 0.09 -17.97 -0.83
C GLY A 321 -0.87 -19.09 -0.40
N TRP A 322 -2.18 -18.78 -0.33
CA TRP A 322 -3.21 -19.78 -0.04
C TRP A 322 -3.29 -20.84 -1.14
N GLN A 323 -3.32 -20.42 -2.41
CA GLN A 323 -3.39 -21.35 -3.55
C GLN A 323 -2.14 -22.27 -3.61
N MET A 324 -0.97 -21.75 -3.21
CA MET A 324 0.28 -22.50 -3.21
C MET A 324 0.40 -23.52 -2.06
N ALA A 325 0.03 -23.11 -0.83
CA ALA A 325 0.29 -23.92 0.38
C ALA A 325 -0.77 -23.74 1.48
N GLY A 326 -2.01 -23.41 1.12
CA GLY A 326 -3.10 -23.22 2.08
C GLY A 326 -2.83 -22.10 3.08
N MET A 327 -3.40 -22.22 4.28
CA MET A 327 -3.28 -21.20 5.34
C MET A 327 -1.82 -20.85 5.71
N PRO A 328 -0.87 -21.81 5.87
CA PRO A 328 0.52 -21.48 6.12
C PRO A 328 1.17 -20.66 5.00
N GLY A 329 0.85 -20.97 3.74
CA GLY A 329 1.32 -20.22 2.58
C GLY A 329 0.76 -18.80 2.55
N ALA A 330 -0.52 -18.62 2.88
CA ALA A 330 -1.15 -17.32 2.99
C ALA A 330 -0.46 -16.42 4.02
N ILE A 331 -0.17 -16.97 5.20
CA ILE A 331 0.55 -16.24 6.26
C ILE A 331 1.98 -15.89 5.80
N ALA A 332 2.71 -16.86 5.23
CA ALA A 332 4.08 -16.65 4.77
C ALA A 332 4.15 -15.56 3.69
N ALA A 333 3.26 -15.59 2.69
CA ALA A 333 3.19 -14.59 1.63
C ALA A 333 2.79 -13.21 2.17
N THR A 334 1.81 -13.15 3.07
CA THR A 334 1.35 -11.89 3.68
C THR A 334 2.44 -11.23 4.49
N VAL A 335 3.09 -11.99 5.38
CA VAL A 335 4.18 -11.44 6.19
C VAL A 335 5.35 -11.05 5.29
N GLY A 336 5.71 -11.88 4.31
CA GLY A 336 6.79 -11.60 3.36
C GLY A 336 6.59 -10.28 2.62
N ILE A 337 5.41 -10.05 2.05
CA ILE A 337 5.16 -8.88 1.20
C ILE A 337 5.06 -7.56 1.97
N PHE A 338 4.53 -7.57 3.20
CA PHE A 338 4.34 -6.37 3.99
C PHE A 338 5.50 -6.03 4.94
N LEU A 339 6.27 -7.03 5.38
CA LEU A 339 7.39 -6.83 6.33
C LEU A 339 8.40 -5.77 5.86
N PRO A 340 8.83 -5.72 4.58
CA PRO A 340 9.75 -4.70 4.11
C PRO A 340 9.25 -3.28 4.37
N SER A 341 7.97 -3.01 4.15
CA SER A 341 7.39 -1.67 4.37
C SER A 341 7.48 -1.24 5.83
N PHE A 342 7.23 -2.13 6.79
CA PHE A 342 7.43 -1.83 8.22
C PHE A 342 8.88 -1.47 8.52
N VAL A 343 9.82 -2.23 7.96
CA VAL A 343 11.26 -1.98 8.13
C VAL A 343 11.65 -0.66 7.48
N PHE A 344 11.25 -0.44 6.22
CA PHE A 344 11.64 0.76 5.49
C PHE A 344 11.03 2.04 6.09
N VAL A 345 9.75 2.05 6.44
CA VAL A 345 9.13 3.21 7.08
C VAL A 345 9.81 3.52 8.40
N THR A 346 10.18 2.50 9.20
CA THR A 346 10.84 2.70 10.48
C THR A 346 12.24 3.31 10.31
N PHE A 347 13.05 2.77 9.40
CA PHE A 347 14.46 3.14 9.28
C PHE A 347 14.72 4.28 8.28
N LEU A 348 13.92 4.40 7.21
CA LEU A 348 14.12 5.44 6.19
C LEU A 348 13.42 6.75 6.53
N SER A 349 12.41 6.75 7.42
CA SER A 349 11.68 7.96 7.82
C SER A 349 12.61 9.16 8.15
N PRO A 350 13.67 9.02 8.94
CA PRO A 350 14.58 10.14 9.23
C PRO A 350 15.45 10.58 8.02
N LEU A 351 15.62 9.71 7.01
CA LEU A 351 16.37 10.02 5.79
C LEU A 351 15.55 10.74 4.72
N ILE A 352 14.23 10.62 4.77
CA ILE A 352 13.30 11.16 3.77
C ILE A 352 13.54 12.63 3.44
N PRO A 353 13.75 13.57 4.41
CA PRO A 353 13.98 14.96 4.09
C PRO A 353 15.25 15.19 3.25
N LYS A 354 16.27 14.35 3.40
CA LYS A 354 17.51 14.40 2.61
C LYS A 354 17.29 13.83 1.20
N LEU A 355 16.64 12.69 1.11
CA LEU A 355 16.34 12.01 -0.17
C LEU A 355 15.44 12.87 -1.06
N ARG A 356 14.45 13.54 -0.48
CA ARG A 356 13.49 14.39 -1.18
C ARG A 356 14.14 15.62 -1.82
N ARG A 357 15.22 16.12 -1.27
CA ARG A 357 15.98 17.26 -1.82
C ARG A 357 16.96 16.84 -2.93
N SER A 358 17.17 15.55 -3.13
CA SER A 358 18.11 15.03 -4.14
C SER A 358 17.46 15.02 -5.54
N THR A 359 17.99 15.84 -6.44
CA THR A 359 17.59 15.87 -7.85
C THR A 359 17.90 14.56 -8.55
N THR A 360 18.97 13.89 -8.16
CA THR A 360 19.40 12.57 -8.65
C THR A 360 18.38 11.50 -8.26
N MET A 361 17.87 11.52 -7.01
CA MET A 361 16.85 10.59 -6.56
C MET A 361 15.53 10.81 -7.30
N SER A 362 15.16 12.07 -7.55
CA SER A 362 13.98 12.41 -8.35
C SER A 362 14.11 11.85 -9.77
N ALA A 363 15.26 11.99 -10.43
CA ALA A 363 15.49 11.45 -11.78
C ALA A 363 15.40 9.92 -11.81
N PHE A 364 15.96 9.23 -10.80
CA PHE A 364 15.83 7.78 -10.63
C PHE A 364 14.36 7.37 -10.55
N LEU A 365 13.60 7.98 -9.63
CA LEU A 365 12.19 7.63 -9.40
C LEU A 365 11.29 7.96 -10.59
N ASP A 366 11.52 9.07 -11.28
CA ASP A 366 10.77 9.44 -12.47
C ASP A 366 10.94 8.38 -13.58
N THR A 367 12.17 7.87 -13.74
CA THR A 367 12.48 6.81 -14.70
C THR A 367 11.87 5.48 -14.26
N VAL A 368 12.02 5.11 -12.99
CA VAL A 368 11.42 3.90 -12.43
C VAL A 368 9.89 3.91 -12.58
N ASN A 369 9.24 5.03 -12.36
CA ASN A 369 7.78 5.15 -12.49
C ASN A 369 7.29 4.93 -13.92
N ILE A 370 7.95 5.50 -14.93
CA ILE A 370 7.55 5.29 -16.34
C ILE A 370 7.81 3.85 -16.79
N VAL A 371 8.93 3.26 -16.37
CA VAL A 371 9.26 1.87 -16.66
C VAL A 371 8.30 0.91 -15.96
N SER A 372 7.89 1.20 -14.74
CA SER A 372 6.85 0.44 -14.03
C SER A 372 5.54 0.39 -14.83
N VAL A 373 5.09 1.53 -15.36
CA VAL A 373 3.89 1.58 -16.21
C VAL A 373 4.09 0.76 -17.48
N ALA A 374 5.27 0.86 -18.12
CA ALA A 374 5.60 0.13 -19.32
C ALA A 374 5.58 -1.40 -19.11
N ILE A 375 6.18 -1.87 -18.03
CA ILE A 375 6.18 -3.29 -17.63
C ILE A 375 4.75 -3.80 -17.38
N ILE A 376 3.91 -3.04 -16.66
CA ILE A 376 2.53 -3.45 -16.40
C ILE A 376 1.74 -3.56 -17.72
N LEU A 377 1.94 -2.63 -18.65
CA LEU A 377 1.30 -2.71 -19.96
C LEU A 377 1.73 -3.96 -20.74
N ALA A 378 3.01 -4.32 -20.68
CA ALA A 378 3.51 -5.57 -21.31
C ALA A 378 2.83 -6.81 -20.66
N VAL A 379 2.72 -6.85 -19.33
CA VAL A 379 2.02 -7.93 -18.63
C VAL A 379 0.52 -7.96 -18.97
N CYS A 380 -0.14 -6.80 -19.13
CA CYS A 380 -1.53 -6.74 -19.58
C CYS A 380 -1.71 -7.35 -20.99
N VAL A 381 -0.76 -7.14 -21.89
CA VAL A 381 -0.77 -7.77 -23.23
C VAL A 381 -0.68 -9.29 -23.11
N GLU A 382 0.23 -9.79 -22.28
CA GLU A 382 0.38 -11.23 -22.05
C GLU A 382 -0.85 -11.86 -21.39
N MET A 383 -1.42 -11.20 -20.37
CA MET A 383 -2.65 -11.64 -19.72
C MET A 383 -3.84 -11.59 -20.68
N GLY A 384 -3.89 -10.57 -21.54
CA GLY A 384 -4.89 -10.42 -22.58
C GLY A 384 -4.93 -11.60 -23.54
N LYS A 385 -3.77 -12.08 -23.98
CA LYS A 385 -3.66 -13.25 -24.86
C LYS A 385 -4.29 -14.52 -24.26
N VAL A 386 -4.28 -14.65 -22.93
CA VAL A 386 -4.82 -15.82 -22.22
C VAL A 386 -6.30 -15.64 -21.89
N SER A 387 -6.74 -14.41 -21.61
CA SER A 387 -8.08 -14.13 -21.09
C SER A 387 -9.07 -13.62 -22.13
N ILE A 388 -8.58 -13.11 -23.27
CA ILE A 388 -9.39 -12.54 -24.34
C ILE A 388 -9.24 -13.47 -25.56
N THR A 389 -10.06 -14.53 -25.60
CA THR A 389 -9.92 -15.61 -26.58
C THR A 389 -11.03 -15.62 -27.63
N ASP A 390 -12.15 -14.95 -27.37
CA ASP A 390 -13.33 -14.91 -28.21
C ASP A 390 -13.97 -13.53 -28.29
N TRP A 391 -14.97 -13.37 -29.15
CA TRP A 391 -15.66 -12.10 -29.35
C TRP A 391 -16.43 -11.62 -28.09
N LYS A 392 -16.91 -12.55 -27.23
CA LYS A 392 -17.62 -12.23 -26.01
C LYS A 392 -16.67 -11.60 -24.98
N SER A 393 -15.52 -12.16 -24.79
CA SER A 393 -14.46 -11.61 -23.92
C SER A 393 -13.91 -10.27 -24.45
N ILE A 394 -13.80 -10.09 -25.77
CA ILE A 394 -13.46 -8.79 -26.37
C ILE A 394 -14.52 -7.75 -26.04
N LEU A 395 -15.81 -8.09 -26.17
CA LEU A 395 -16.91 -7.18 -25.84
C LEU A 395 -16.89 -6.77 -24.38
N ILE A 396 -16.67 -7.71 -23.44
CA ILE A 396 -16.56 -7.43 -22.01
C ILE A 396 -15.39 -6.47 -21.74
N ALA A 397 -14.22 -6.71 -22.37
CA ALA A 397 -13.04 -5.86 -22.21
C ALA A 397 -13.31 -4.43 -22.72
N ILE A 398 -13.93 -4.29 -23.91
CA ILE A 398 -14.25 -2.97 -24.48
C ILE A 398 -15.25 -2.21 -23.59
N VAL A 399 -16.34 -2.86 -23.18
CA VAL A 399 -17.34 -2.24 -22.31
C VAL A 399 -16.71 -1.86 -20.97
N GLY A 400 -15.96 -2.76 -20.35
CA GLY A 400 -15.24 -2.49 -19.11
C GLY A 400 -14.27 -1.31 -19.23
N PHE A 401 -13.54 -1.23 -20.34
CA PHE A 401 -12.60 -0.12 -20.60
C PHE A 401 -13.33 1.21 -20.79
N ILE A 402 -14.41 1.25 -21.56
CA ILE A 402 -15.22 2.46 -21.77
C ILE A 402 -15.79 2.93 -20.44
N VAL A 403 -16.35 2.02 -19.63
CA VAL A 403 -16.89 2.37 -18.31
C VAL A 403 -15.78 2.90 -17.39
N ALA A 404 -14.62 2.25 -17.33
CA ALA A 404 -13.49 2.67 -16.52
C ALA A 404 -12.96 4.07 -16.92
N MET A 405 -12.90 4.36 -18.22
CA MET A 405 -12.42 5.66 -18.73
C MET A 405 -13.45 6.78 -18.58
N ARG A 406 -14.73 6.49 -18.80
CA ARG A 406 -15.82 7.49 -18.80
C ARG A 406 -16.27 7.84 -17.39
N PHE A 407 -16.33 6.88 -16.49
CA PHE A 407 -16.86 7.04 -15.14
C PHE A 407 -15.76 6.88 -14.07
N LYS A 408 -14.82 7.80 -14.05
CA LYS A 408 -13.65 7.80 -13.15
C LYS A 408 -13.99 7.75 -11.65
N LYS A 409 -15.24 8.03 -11.27
CA LYS A 409 -15.71 7.96 -9.88
C LYS A 409 -16.23 6.57 -9.49
N ILE A 410 -16.49 5.69 -10.47
CA ILE A 410 -16.93 4.32 -10.20
C ILE A 410 -15.73 3.55 -9.67
N ASN A 411 -15.94 2.85 -8.56
CA ASN A 411 -14.95 1.95 -8.00
C ASN A 411 -14.68 0.79 -8.97
N SER A 412 -13.42 0.44 -9.18
CA SER A 412 -13.00 -0.69 -10.02
C SER A 412 -13.67 -2.00 -9.65
N ALA A 413 -13.99 -2.23 -8.37
CA ALA A 413 -14.72 -3.40 -7.90
C ALA A 413 -16.09 -3.57 -8.60
N PHE A 414 -16.84 -2.48 -8.79
CA PHE A 414 -18.13 -2.56 -9.49
C PHE A 414 -17.98 -2.86 -10.98
N ILE A 415 -16.90 -2.42 -11.61
CA ILE A 415 -16.63 -2.75 -13.02
C ILE A 415 -16.32 -4.23 -13.16
N VAL A 416 -15.55 -4.79 -12.22
CA VAL A 416 -15.22 -6.22 -12.19
C VAL A 416 -16.44 -7.07 -11.91
N LEU A 417 -17.27 -6.70 -10.93
CA LEU A 417 -18.55 -7.39 -10.65
C LEU A 417 -19.54 -7.27 -11.81
N GLY A 418 -19.61 -6.10 -12.43
CA GLY A 418 -20.38 -5.91 -13.66
C GLY A 418 -19.90 -6.80 -14.80
N GLY A 419 -18.56 -6.96 -14.92
CA GLY A 419 -17.96 -7.92 -15.86
C GLY A 419 -18.35 -9.36 -15.58
N ALA A 420 -18.39 -9.77 -14.30
CA ALA A 420 -18.86 -11.10 -13.89
C ALA A 420 -20.32 -11.36 -14.33
N VAL A 421 -21.21 -10.42 -14.02
CA VAL A 421 -22.64 -10.53 -14.40
C VAL A 421 -22.79 -10.52 -15.93
N PHE A 422 -22.09 -9.62 -16.62
CA PHE A 422 -22.16 -9.55 -18.08
C PHE A 422 -21.56 -10.78 -18.74
N GLY A 423 -20.49 -11.36 -18.19
CA GLY A 423 -19.93 -12.62 -18.64
C GLY A 423 -20.91 -13.79 -18.48
N TYR A 424 -21.58 -13.85 -17.32
CA TYR A 424 -22.63 -14.85 -17.11
C TYR A 424 -23.79 -14.72 -18.13
N LEU A 425 -24.25 -13.50 -18.38
CA LEU A 425 -25.32 -13.27 -19.37
C LEU A 425 -24.90 -13.66 -20.80
N LEU A 426 -23.68 -13.36 -21.19
CA LEU A 426 -23.13 -13.74 -22.48
C LEU A 426 -22.86 -15.25 -22.61
N TRP A 427 -22.63 -15.93 -21.48
CA TRP A 427 -22.44 -17.38 -21.46
C TRP A 427 -23.77 -18.15 -21.77
N LEU A 428 -24.91 -17.56 -21.41
CA LEU A 428 -26.22 -18.14 -21.68
C LEU A 428 -26.63 -18.05 -23.14
N ILE A 429 -26.00 -17.22 -23.95
CA ILE A 429 -26.16 -17.05 -25.39
C ILE A 429 -25.12 -17.87 -26.14
#